data_3129950fc2c1794d5b1461c253de7aa3
#
_entry.id   3129950fc2c1794d5b1461c253de7aa3
#
_cell.length_a   1.000
_cell.length_b   1.000
_cell.length_c   1.000
_cell.angle_alpha   90.00
_cell.angle_beta   90.00
_cell.angle_gamma   90.00
#
_symmetry.space_group_name_H-M   'P 1'
#
loop_
_entity.id
_entity.type
_entity.pdbx_description
1 polymer ?
#
loop_
_entity_poly.entity_id
_entity_poly.type
_entity_poly.pdbx_seq_one_letter_code
_entity_poly.pdbx_strand_id
1 'polypeptide(L)'
;MRTINFVTLPGALMATRLPTVEALELGGSSCSSGQSSERLKKTGRERKRLPAWFKTSLPVGKSQHKYNATTSSVKEHGLHTVCEEARCPNIHDCWGRGTATFMIAGDVCTRGCRFCAVDTAKNPPPLNPEEPSDLAGAIEKMGIEHAVITVVNRDDIPDGGASHYRKCIMAVHERCPEVGIEILCSDLDGNLESLRSLLEDLPIRVFAHNVECVPRLDNHVRDRRASFSQSLNVLSEAKKIRPDLKTKTSIMVGLGETDSEVVEAMRKIRSCGVDMITLGQYLQPGGRHIPVERFPEPSQFADWDREAREMGFSAVASGPLVRSSYRAGLLWEESTGSEPVVTRESTGSAVSHLTFSRTNGGQTI
;
A
#
# COMPACT_ATOMS: atom_id res chain seq x y z
N MET A 1 41.40 24.32 -37.03
CA MET A 1 41.70 23.59 -38.27
C MET A 1 42.27 22.24 -37.87
N ARG A 2 41.53 21.20 -37.99
CA ARG A 2 41.93 19.79 -38.28
C ARG A 2 40.64 19.01 -38.54
N THR A 3 40.46 18.77 -39.81
CA THR A 3 39.42 17.98 -40.47
C THR A 3 39.63 16.51 -40.14
N ILE A 4 38.58 15.76 -39.79
CA ILE A 4 38.58 14.31 -39.78
C ILE A 4 37.46 13.84 -40.69
N ASN A 5 37.86 12.99 -41.66
CA ASN A 5 37.11 12.47 -42.78
C ASN A 5 36.06 11.40 -42.35
N PHE A 6 34.92 11.47 -43.01
CA PHE A 6 33.96 10.38 -43.14
C PHE A 6 34.53 9.27 -44.04
N VAL A 7 34.48 8.03 -43.60
CA VAL A 7 34.61 6.82 -44.43
C VAL A 7 33.26 6.12 -44.47
N THR A 8 32.64 6.20 -45.61
CA THR A 8 31.50 5.37 -46.01
C THR A 8 32.00 4.06 -46.59
N LEU A 9 31.44 2.92 -46.21
CA LEU A 9 31.51 1.67 -46.94
C LEU A 9 30.11 1.08 -47.16
N PRO A 10 29.85 0.46 -48.33
CA PRO A 10 28.53 0.08 -48.79
C PRO A 10 28.19 -1.39 -48.53
N GLY A 11 26.94 -1.61 -48.39
CA GLY A 11 26.04 -2.68 -48.76
C GLY A 11 26.48 -4.14 -48.83
N ALA A 12 25.67 -4.99 -48.18
CA ALA A 12 25.27 -6.28 -48.74
C ALA A 12 23.97 -6.79 -48.09
N LEU A 13 22.91 -6.75 -48.86
CA LEU A 13 21.67 -7.53 -48.62
C LEU A 13 22.02 -9.03 -48.73
N MET A 14 21.72 -9.83 -47.74
CA MET A 14 21.52 -11.28 -47.91
C MET A 14 20.18 -11.67 -47.29
N ALA A 15 19.23 -11.95 -48.17
CA ALA A 15 17.99 -12.63 -47.86
C ALA A 15 18.27 -14.11 -47.66
N THR A 16 18.01 -14.64 -46.47
CA THR A 16 17.96 -16.09 -46.23
C THR A 16 16.50 -16.52 -46.11
N ARG A 17 16.14 -17.40 -47.07
CA ARG A 17 14.84 -18.08 -47.17
C ARG A 17 14.65 -19.06 -46.01
N LEU A 18 13.43 -19.07 -45.47
CA LEU A 18 12.92 -20.13 -44.58
C LEU A 18 12.64 -21.40 -45.40
N PRO A 19 12.91 -22.59 -44.86
CA PRO A 19 12.51 -23.85 -45.51
C PRO A 19 11.03 -24.17 -45.16
N THR A 20 10.28 -24.52 -46.17
CA THR A 20 8.95 -25.13 -46.15
C THR A 20 9.03 -26.53 -45.52
N VAL A 21 8.12 -26.83 -44.60
CA VAL A 21 7.94 -28.17 -44.05
C VAL A 21 6.90 -28.91 -44.88
N GLU A 22 7.33 -29.95 -45.58
CA GLU A 22 6.48 -30.94 -46.25
C GLU A 22 5.85 -31.89 -45.20
N ALA A 23 4.56 -32.16 -45.44
CA ALA A 23 3.80 -33.15 -44.73
C ALA A 23 4.22 -34.58 -45.15
N LEU A 24 4.47 -35.44 -44.18
CA LEU A 24 4.57 -36.89 -44.38
C LEU A 24 3.47 -37.57 -43.55
N GLU A 25 2.42 -37.99 -44.29
CA GLU A 25 1.53 -39.05 -43.82
C GLU A 25 2.26 -40.38 -43.88
N LEU A 26 2.10 -41.21 -42.86
CA LEU A 26 2.02 -42.68 -43.00
C LEU A 26 1.75 -43.38 -41.65
N GLY A 27 0.72 -44.14 -41.62
CA GLY A 27 0.69 -45.50 -41.12
C GLY A 27 0.11 -45.72 -39.74
N GLY A 28 -1.15 -46.12 -39.72
CA GLY A 28 -1.80 -46.64 -38.51
C GLY A 28 -1.21 -47.98 -38.04
N SER A 29 -1.14 -48.14 -36.73
CA SER A 29 -1.13 -49.48 -36.09
C SER A 29 -1.78 -49.31 -34.70
N SER A 30 -2.87 -50.05 -34.54
CA SER A 30 -3.63 -50.22 -33.32
C SER A 30 -2.83 -51.06 -32.31
N CYS A 31 -2.64 -50.52 -31.09
CA CYS A 31 -2.39 -51.35 -29.91
C CYS A 31 -3.12 -50.78 -28.72
N SER A 32 -4.13 -51.48 -28.29
CA SER A 32 -4.87 -51.31 -27.06
C SER A 32 -4.00 -51.65 -25.85
N SER A 33 -3.77 -50.73 -24.95
CA SER A 33 -3.52 -51.02 -23.54
C SER A 33 -3.96 -49.81 -22.72
N GLY A 34 -5.06 -50.00 -21.98
CA GLY A 34 -5.57 -49.00 -21.06
C GLY A 34 -4.60 -48.77 -19.90
N GLN A 35 -4.16 -47.57 -19.78
CA GLN A 35 -3.71 -47.03 -18.50
C GLN A 35 -4.43 -45.71 -18.32
N SER A 36 -5.41 -45.71 -17.44
CA SER A 36 -6.08 -44.56 -16.90
C SER A 36 -5.05 -43.63 -16.25
N SER A 37 -4.66 -42.56 -17.00
CA SER A 37 -3.96 -41.45 -16.38
C SER A 37 -4.97 -40.77 -15.43
N GLU A 38 -4.90 -41.10 -14.17
CA GLU A 38 -5.48 -40.28 -13.10
C GLU A 38 -4.84 -38.88 -13.23
N ARG A 39 -5.57 -37.98 -13.89
CA ARG A 39 -5.32 -36.56 -13.81
C ARG A 39 -5.42 -36.19 -12.33
N LEU A 40 -4.27 -35.96 -11.69
CA LEU A 40 -4.19 -35.30 -10.41
C LEU A 40 -5.08 -34.05 -10.46
N LYS A 41 -6.27 -34.17 -9.91
CA LYS A 41 -7.14 -33.03 -9.65
C LYS A 41 -6.33 -32.11 -8.73
N LYS A 42 -5.79 -31.01 -9.30
CA LYS A 42 -5.34 -29.87 -8.49
C LYS A 42 -6.53 -29.53 -7.60
N THR A 43 -6.41 -29.77 -6.32
CA THR A 43 -7.37 -29.35 -5.30
C THR A 43 -7.31 -27.83 -5.26
N GLY A 44 -8.01 -27.20 -6.19
CA GLY A 44 -8.24 -25.75 -6.19
C GLY A 44 -9.08 -25.44 -4.97
N ARG A 45 -8.46 -24.93 -3.92
CA ARG A 45 -9.19 -24.39 -2.77
C ARG A 45 -10.14 -23.33 -3.31
N GLU A 46 -11.45 -23.58 -3.19
CA GLU A 46 -12.48 -22.71 -3.73
C GLU A 46 -12.38 -21.34 -3.04
N ARG A 47 -12.21 -20.28 -3.84
CA ARG A 47 -12.16 -18.91 -3.27
C ARG A 47 -13.53 -18.59 -2.69
N LYS A 48 -13.58 -18.22 -1.41
CA LYS A 48 -14.80 -17.74 -0.76
C LYS A 48 -15.34 -16.53 -1.54
N ARG A 49 -16.63 -16.54 -1.88
CA ARG A 49 -17.29 -15.38 -2.50
C ARG A 49 -17.27 -14.20 -1.54
N LEU A 50 -17.01 -13.01 -2.07
CA LEU A 50 -17.07 -11.78 -1.29
C LEU A 50 -18.51 -11.54 -0.81
N PRO A 51 -18.73 -11.22 0.47
CA PRO A 51 -20.02 -10.80 1.00
C PRO A 51 -20.61 -9.58 0.29
N ALA A 52 -21.90 -9.37 0.43
CA ALA A 52 -22.62 -8.31 -0.28
C ALA A 52 -22.15 -6.89 0.07
N TRP A 53 -21.57 -6.68 1.23
CA TRP A 53 -21.05 -5.38 1.69
C TRP A 53 -19.71 -4.96 1.07
N PHE A 54 -19.07 -5.84 0.26
CA PHE A 54 -17.87 -5.48 -0.51
C PHE A 54 -18.17 -4.84 -1.87
N LYS A 55 -19.23 -4.08 -1.96
CA LYS A 55 -19.59 -3.35 -3.17
C LYS A 55 -18.93 -1.97 -3.16
N THR A 56 -18.20 -1.65 -4.24
CA THR A 56 -17.70 -0.30 -4.51
C THR A 56 -18.49 0.32 -5.65
N SER A 57 -18.75 1.63 -5.56
CA SER A 57 -19.35 2.39 -6.66
C SER A 57 -18.26 2.80 -7.66
N LEU A 58 -18.58 2.75 -8.95
CA LEU A 58 -17.69 3.31 -9.97
C LEU A 58 -17.81 4.85 -9.98
N PRO A 59 -16.70 5.56 -10.26
CA PRO A 59 -16.73 7.02 -10.34
C PRO A 59 -17.60 7.46 -11.54
N VAL A 60 -18.32 8.57 -11.39
CA VAL A 60 -19.14 9.18 -12.43
C VAL A 60 -18.91 10.69 -12.46
N GLY A 61 -19.11 11.33 -13.62
CA GLY A 61 -19.01 12.77 -13.78
C GLY A 61 -17.62 13.33 -13.46
N LYS A 62 -17.53 14.36 -12.61
CA LYS A 62 -16.26 15.01 -12.22
C LYS A 62 -15.25 14.03 -11.62
N SER A 63 -15.72 13.06 -10.84
CA SER A 63 -14.88 12.02 -10.23
C SER A 63 -14.23 11.12 -11.29
N GLN A 64 -14.93 10.83 -12.39
CA GLN A 64 -14.35 10.09 -13.52
C GLN A 64 -13.22 10.87 -14.22
N HIS A 65 -13.39 12.19 -14.37
CA HIS A 65 -12.34 13.03 -14.96
C HIS A 65 -11.08 13.06 -14.07
N LYS A 66 -11.22 13.20 -12.75
CA LYS A 66 -10.11 13.13 -11.82
C LYS A 66 -9.41 11.76 -11.84
N TYR A 67 -10.20 10.68 -11.86
CA TYR A 67 -9.65 9.32 -12.00
C TYR A 67 -8.79 9.17 -13.27
N ASN A 68 -9.28 9.65 -14.42
CA ASN A 68 -8.53 9.58 -15.66
C ASN A 68 -7.26 10.42 -15.61
N ALA A 69 -7.30 11.63 -15.05
CA ALA A 69 -6.14 12.51 -14.88
C ALA A 69 -5.07 11.86 -14.00
N THR A 70 -5.48 11.28 -12.86
CA THR A 70 -4.59 10.52 -11.95
C THR A 70 -3.95 9.32 -12.67
N THR A 71 -4.75 8.56 -13.43
CA THR A 71 -4.25 7.41 -14.22
C THR A 71 -3.20 7.85 -15.24
N SER A 72 -3.44 8.94 -15.96
CA SER A 72 -2.49 9.47 -16.95
C SER A 72 -1.20 9.92 -16.29
N SER A 73 -1.29 10.67 -15.18
CA SER A 73 -0.12 11.18 -14.46
C SER A 73 0.78 10.04 -13.93
N VAL A 74 0.19 9.00 -13.34
CA VAL A 74 0.93 7.82 -12.85
C VAL A 74 1.69 7.13 -13.98
N LYS A 75 1.02 6.94 -15.14
CA LYS A 75 1.63 6.28 -16.31
C LYS A 75 2.72 7.11 -16.98
N GLU A 76 2.50 8.42 -17.14
CA GLU A 76 3.45 9.33 -17.78
C GLU A 76 4.79 9.42 -17.04
N HIS A 77 4.75 9.27 -15.70
CA HIS A 77 5.95 9.33 -14.87
C HIS A 77 6.52 7.94 -14.54
N GLY A 78 5.95 6.87 -15.08
CA GLY A 78 6.42 5.49 -14.82
C GLY A 78 6.41 5.11 -13.34
N LEU A 79 5.49 5.70 -12.55
CA LEU A 79 5.43 5.49 -11.11
C LEU A 79 4.71 4.20 -10.76
N HIS A 80 5.18 3.55 -9.72
CA HIS A 80 4.52 2.40 -9.11
C HIS A 80 3.57 2.86 -8.01
N THR A 81 2.30 2.44 -8.10
CA THR A 81 1.31 2.74 -7.07
C THR A 81 0.85 1.46 -6.38
N VAL A 82 0.81 1.50 -5.04
CA VAL A 82 0.19 0.41 -4.24
C VAL A 82 -1.26 0.17 -4.65
N CYS A 83 -1.93 1.21 -5.15
CA CYS A 83 -3.32 1.10 -5.61
C CYS A 83 -3.47 0.09 -6.75
N GLU A 84 -2.51 0.03 -7.68
CA GLU A 84 -2.48 -0.92 -8.79
C GLU A 84 -1.88 -2.26 -8.36
N GLU A 85 -0.71 -2.26 -7.72
CA GLU A 85 0.01 -3.47 -7.28
C GLU A 85 -0.84 -4.34 -6.33
N ALA A 86 -1.46 -3.71 -5.33
CA ALA A 86 -2.33 -4.39 -4.38
C ALA A 86 -3.74 -4.65 -4.93
N ARG A 87 -4.06 -4.25 -6.18
CA ARG A 87 -5.41 -4.32 -6.76
C ARG A 87 -6.47 -3.77 -5.80
N CYS A 88 -6.20 -2.56 -5.30
CA CYS A 88 -6.99 -1.94 -4.24
C CYS A 88 -8.45 -1.71 -4.68
N PRO A 89 -9.44 -2.19 -3.91
CA PRO A 89 -10.86 -1.99 -4.27
C PRO A 89 -11.28 -0.52 -4.23
N ASN A 90 -10.52 0.35 -3.57
CA ASN A 90 -10.80 1.77 -3.42
C ASN A 90 -10.16 2.65 -4.51
N ILE A 91 -9.47 2.07 -5.49
CA ILE A 91 -8.71 2.82 -6.50
C ILE A 91 -9.59 3.89 -7.19
N HIS A 92 -10.82 3.53 -7.51
CA HIS A 92 -11.78 4.44 -8.16
C HIS A 92 -12.21 5.60 -7.26
N ASP A 93 -12.42 5.36 -5.95
CA ASP A 93 -12.76 6.41 -4.98
C ASP A 93 -11.56 7.33 -4.72
N CYS A 94 -10.40 6.77 -4.42
CA CYS A 94 -9.20 7.55 -4.12
C CYS A 94 -8.74 8.39 -5.30
N TRP A 95 -8.59 7.79 -6.49
CA TRP A 95 -8.15 8.49 -7.69
C TRP A 95 -9.20 9.47 -8.21
N GLY A 96 -10.50 9.14 -8.05
CA GLY A 96 -11.59 10.08 -8.32
C GLY A 96 -11.60 11.32 -7.42
N ARG A 97 -10.91 11.28 -6.27
CA ARG A 97 -10.67 12.41 -5.35
C ARG A 97 -9.32 13.08 -5.56
N GLY A 98 -8.49 12.62 -6.52
CA GLY A 98 -7.15 13.13 -6.74
C GLY A 98 -6.15 12.68 -5.66
N THR A 99 -6.35 11.50 -5.05
CA THR A 99 -5.47 10.94 -4.02
C THR A 99 -4.89 9.61 -4.50
N ALA A 100 -3.58 9.45 -4.44
CA ALA A 100 -2.89 8.19 -4.72
C ALA A 100 -1.87 7.86 -3.62
N THR A 101 -1.54 6.56 -3.52
CA THR A 101 -0.46 6.09 -2.65
C THR A 101 0.70 5.68 -3.54
N PHE A 102 1.79 6.42 -3.47
CA PHE A 102 2.99 6.20 -4.26
C PHE A 102 3.89 5.19 -3.57
N MET A 103 4.46 4.28 -4.35
CA MET A 103 5.47 3.34 -3.87
C MET A 103 6.83 3.79 -4.37
N ILE A 104 7.80 3.90 -3.48
CA ILE A 104 9.18 4.30 -3.78
C ILE A 104 10.16 3.21 -3.39
N ALA A 105 11.42 3.38 -3.79
CA ALA A 105 12.51 2.41 -3.71
C ALA A 105 12.34 1.21 -4.64
N GLY A 106 11.59 1.42 -5.73
CA GLY A 106 11.27 0.40 -6.72
C GLY A 106 10.02 -0.40 -6.41
N ASP A 107 9.82 -1.48 -7.17
CA ASP A 107 8.63 -2.35 -7.15
C ASP A 107 8.93 -3.78 -6.65
N VAL A 108 10.17 -4.04 -6.21
CA VAL A 108 10.63 -5.35 -5.73
C VAL A 108 11.11 -5.26 -4.29
N CYS A 109 10.47 -6.04 -3.42
CA CYS A 109 10.74 -6.08 -1.98
C CYS A 109 11.77 -7.18 -1.63
N THR A 110 12.61 -6.97 -0.63
CA THR A 110 13.49 -8.02 -0.10
C THR A 110 12.78 -9.02 0.80
N ARG A 111 11.53 -8.75 1.22
CA ARG A 111 10.74 -9.57 2.16
C ARG A 111 9.54 -10.22 1.50
N GLY A 112 9.28 -11.48 1.87
CA GLY A 112 8.24 -12.32 1.31
C GLY A 112 7.00 -12.46 2.23
N CYS A 113 6.37 -11.36 2.63
CA CYS A 113 5.14 -11.41 3.42
C CYS A 113 4.03 -12.13 2.65
N ARG A 114 3.38 -13.10 3.28
CA ARG A 114 2.44 -14.02 2.61
C ARG A 114 1.10 -13.37 2.23
N PHE A 115 0.83 -12.18 2.71
CA PHE A 115 -0.36 -11.38 2.35
C PHE A 115 -0.09 -10.42 1.18
N CYS A 116 1.16 -10.08 0.91
CA CYS A 116 1.57 -8.99 0.02
C CYS A 116 1.66 -9.43 -1.43
N ALA A 117 1.16 -8.60 -2.34
CA ALA A 117 1.20 -8.84 -3.79
C ALA A 117 2.49 -8.37 -4.45
N VAL A 118 3.30 -7.54 -3.78
CA VAL A 118 4.56 -7.00 -4.29
C VAL A 118 5.52 -8.13 -4.62
N ASP A 119 6.20 -8.04 -5.75
CA ASP A 119 7.19 -9.01 -6.16
C ASP A 119 8.42 -8.98 -5.23
N THR A 120 9.08 -10.13 -5.11
CA THR A 120 10.16 -10.30 -4.13
C THR A 120 11.43 -10.84 -4.76
N ALA A 121 12.56 -10.24 -4.39
CA ALA A 121 13.89 -10.74 -4.75
C ALA A 121 14.87 -10.50 -3.60
N LYS A 122 15.88 -11.37 -3.49
CA LYS A 122 16.95 -11.17 -2.51
C LYS A 122 17.81 -9.94 -2.85
N ASN A 123 18.01 -9.69 -4.14
CA ASN A 123 18.76 -8.56 -4.66
C ASN A 123 17.86 -7.82 -5.66
N PRO A 124 17.04 -6.86 -5.19
CA PRO A 124 16.24 -6.01 -6.07
C PRO A 124 17.11 -5.16 -7.01
N PRO A 125 16.54 -4.60 -8.07
CA PRO A 125 17.24 -3.60 -8.88
C PRO A 125 17.77 -2.43 -8.04
N PRO A 126 18.83 -1.74 -8.48
CA PRO A 126 19.32 -0.54 -7.80
C PRO A 126 18.24 0.55 -7.75
N LEU A 127 18.33 1.40 -6.74
CA LEU A 127 17.44 2.54 -6.61
C LEU A 127 17.57 3.47 -7.83
N ASN A 128 16.42 3.94 -8.34
CA ASN A 128 16.41 4.91 -9.42
C ASN A 128 16.79 6.31 -8.89
N PRO A 129 17.87 6.94 -9.36
CA PRO A 129 18.27 8.28 -8.91
C PRO A 129 17.26 9.38 -9.30
N GLU A 130 16.45 9.18 -10.35
CA GLU A 130 15.44 10.14 -10.81
C GLU A 130 14.10 9.99 -10.06
N GLU A 131 13.89 8.91 -9.29
CA GLU A 131 12.65 8.65 -8.57
C GLU A 131 12.18 9.85 -7.69
N PRO A 132 13.07 10.57 -6.97
CA PRO A 132 12.67 11.77 -6.21
C PRO A 132 12.05 12.86 -7.09
N SER A 133 12.64 13.13 -8.24
CA SER A 133 12.16 14.15 -9.19
C SER A 133 10.84 13.74 -9.85
N ASP A 134 10.73 12.48 -10.26
CA ASP A 134 9.55 11.91 -10.90
C ASP A 134 8.36 11.90 -9.95
N LEU A 135 8.58 11.50 -8.69
CA LEU A 135 7.56 11.53 -7.64
C LEU A 135 7.04 12.95 -7.40
N ALA A 136 7.95 13.92 -7.22
CA ALA A 136 7.58 15.31 -6.98
C ALA A 136 6.79 15.89 -8.16
N GLY A 137 7.20 15.59 -9.39
CA GLY A 137 6.51 16.01 -10.61
C GLY A 137 5.10 15.43 -10.74
N ALA A 138 4.90 14.18 -10.35
CA ALA A 138 3.59 13.55 -10.38
C ALA A 138 2.64 14.14 -9.34
N ILE A 139 3.13 14.34 -8.11
CA ILE A 139 2.34 14.93 -7.01
C ILE A 139 1.88 16.34 -7.38
N GLU A 140 2.78 17.15 -7.95
CA GLU A 140 2.46 18.51 -8.44
C GLU A 140 1.35 18.48 -9.50
N LYS A 141 1.50 17.64 -10.54
CA LYS A 141 0.50 17.52 -11.63
C LYS A 141 -0.85 17.04 -11.14
N MET A 142 -0.88 16.17 -10.13
CA MET A 142 -2.12 15.67 -9.57
C MET A 142 -2.85 16.71 -8.70
N GLY A 143 -2.16 17.75 -8.22
CA GLY A 143 -2.74 18.78 -7.38
C GLY A 143 -3.38 18.24 -6.10
N ILE A 144 -2.73 17.26 -5.48
CA ILE A 144 -3.25 16.63 -4.25
C ILE A 144 -2.86 17.43 -3.01
N GLU A 145 -3.70 17.37 -1.99
CA GLU A 145 -3.48 18.10 -0.73
C GLU A 145 -2.74 17.24 0.31
N HIS A 146 -2.82 15.91 0.16
CA HIS A 146 -2.18 14.95 1.07
C HIS A 146 -1.65 13.74 0.30
N ALA A 147 -0.33 13.56 0.30
CA ALA A 147 0.37 12.47 -0.36
C ALA A 147 0.72 11.37 0.66
N VAL A 148 0.36 10.12 0.36
CA VAL A 148 0.89 8.95 1.08
C VAL A 148 2.02 8.35 0.26
N ILE A 149 3.21 8.27 0.84
CA ILE A 149 4.39 7.69 0.23
C ILE A 149 4.71 6.41 0.99
N THR A 150 4.69 5.28 0.31
CA THR A 150 5.05 3.99 0.90
C THR A 150 6.31 3.44 0.27
N VAL A 151 6.93 2.45 0.93
CA VAL A 151 8.22 1.90 0.53
C VAL A 151 8.15 0.38 0.47
N VAL A 152 9.00 -0.23 -0.35
CA VAL A 152 9.35 -1.65 -0.22
C VAL A 152 10.49 -1.82 0.77
N ASN A 153 10.62 -3.00 1.39
CA ASN A 153 11.81 -3.28 2.22
C ASN A 153 13.04 -3.45 1.32
N ARG A 154 14.13 -2.82 1.74
CA ARG A 154 15.45 -2.82 1.08
C ARG A 154 16.54 -3.27 2.06
N ASP A 155 16.38 -4.49 2.61
CA ASP A 155 17.37 -5.09 3.52
C ASP A 155 18.72 -5.38 2.83
N ASP A 156 18.79 -5.18 1.52
CA ASP A 156 20.00 -5.22 0.70
C ASP A 156 20.85 -3.94 0.80
N ILE A 157 20.29 -2.86 1.35
CA ILE A 157 20.93 -1.55 1.51
C ILE A 157 21.22 -1.31 3.01
N PRO A 158 22.42 -0.83 3.38
CA PRO A 158 22.84 -0.74 4.79
C PRO A 158 21.92 0.10 5.70
N ASP A 159 21.30 1.17 5.15
CA ASP A 159 20.36 2.02 5.87
C ASP A 159 18.88 1.64 5.65
N GLY A 160 18.62 0.49 5.02
CA GLY A 160 17.27 0.05 4.67
C GLY A 160 16.55 0.95 3.65
N GLY A 161 17.30 1.85 2.98
CA GLY A 161 16.77 2.83 2.02
C GLY A 161 16.39 4.18 2.63
N ALA A 162 16.63 4.41 3.91
CA ALA A 162 16.24 5.63 4.63
C ALA A 162 16.72 6.93 3.94
N SER A 163 17.97 6.97 3.47
CA SER A 163 18.53 8.11 2.75
C SER A 163 17.79 8.41 1.44
N HIS A 164 17.35 7.37 0.73
CA HIS A 164 16.58 7.52 -0.49
C HIS A 164 15.15 8.01 -0.21
N TYR A 165 14.49 7.46 0.82
CA TYR A 165 13.17 7.91 1.24
C TYR A 165 13.18 9.40 1.60
N ARG A 166 14.22 9.83 2.34
CA ARG A 166 14.43 11.24 2.67
C ARG A 166 14.55 12.12 1.43
N LYS A 167 15.35 11.71 0.42
CA LYS A 167 15.48 12.44 -0.84
C LYS A 167 14.13 12.58 -1.57
N CYS A 168 13.33 11.52 -1.63
CA CYS A 168 12.01 11.56 -2.24
C CYS A 168 11.08 12.55 -1.54
N ILE A 169 11.03 12.51 -0.21
CA ILE A 169 10.17 13.40 0.59
C ILE A 169 10.62 14.85 0.48
N MET A 170 11.93 15.12 0.53
CA MET A 170 12.47 16.47 0.37
C MET A 170 12.16 17.04 -1.00
N ALA A 171 12.32 16.27 -2.07
CA ALA A 171 11.97 16.70 -3.44
C ALA A 171 10.48 17.05 -3.58
N VAL A 172 9.60 16.27 -2.94
CA VAL A 172 8.16 16.59 -2.88
C VAL A 172 7.91 17.88 -2.12
N HIS A 173 8.52 18.06 -0.96
CA HIS A 173 8.34 19.26 -0.14
C HIS A 173 8.86 20.51 -0.82
N GLU A 174 10.03 20.44 -1.46
CA GLU A 174 10.64 21.57 -2.19
C GLU A 174 9.75 22.02 -3.37
N ARG A 175 9.14 21.08 -4.07
CA ARG A 175 8.29 21.35 -5.24
C ARG A 175 6.85 21.69 -4.87
N CYS A 176 6.32 21.11 -3.81
CA CYS A 176 4.94 21.22 -3.36
C CYS A 176 4.88 21.45 -1.84
N PRO A 177 5.30 22.61 -1.31
CA PRO A 177 5.47 22.85 0.13
C PRO A 177 4.17 22.77 0.93
N GLU A 178 3.02 23.00 0.28
CA GLU A 178 1.69 22.97 0.93
C GLU A 178 1.14 21.54 1.08
N VAL A 179 1.70 20.57 0.34
CA VAL A 179 1.21 19.19 0.37
C VAL A 179 1.55 18.54 1.71
N GLY A 180 0.55 18.00 2.39
CA GLY A 180 0.76 17.16 3.56
C GLY A 180 1.37 15.83 3.18
N ILE A 181 2.46 15.42 3.83
CA ILE A 181 3.14 14.17 3.52
C ILE A 181 2.96 13.18 4.67
N GLU A 182 2.48 11.98 4.34
CA GLU A 182 2.52 10.80 5.20
C GLU A 182 3.51 9.80 4.61
N ILE A 183 4.46 9.33 5.40
CA ILE A 183 5.30 8.19 5.03
C ILE A 183 4.80 6.92 5.69
N LEU A 184 4.49 5.90 4.89
CA LEU A 184 4.27 4.52 5.34
C LEU A 184 5.59 3.75 5.17
N CYS A 185 6.40 3.80 6.22
CA CYS A 185 7.76 3.31 6.23
C CYS A 185 7.85 1.80 6.52
N SER A 186 8.92 1.17 6.06
CA SER A 186 9.36 -0.15 6.51
C SER A 186 9.84 -0.10 7.97
N ASP A 187 10.17 -1.25 8.55
CA ASP A 187 10.78 -1.29 9.89
C ASP A 187 12.29 -1.03 9.89
N LEU A 188 12.90 -0.77 8.72
CA LEU A 188 14.35 -0.54 8.54
C LEU A 188 15.20 -1.64 9.21
N ASP A 189 14.70 -2.88 9.24
CA ASP A 189 15.29 -4.02 9.95
C ASP A 189 15.58 -3.77 11.45
N GLY A 190 14.79 -2.87 12.07
CA GLY A 190 14.96 -2.43 13.45
C GLY A 190 16.12 -1.48 13.67
N ASN A 191 16.74 -0.93 12.62
CA ASN A 191 17.84 0.01 12.71
C ASN A 191 17.36 1.40 13.15
N LEU A 192 17.50 1.70 14.43
CA LEU A 192 17.06 2.96 15.04
C LEU A 192 17.92 4.17 14.61
N GLU A 193 19.15 3.97 14.20
CA GLU A 193 20.00 5.04 13.67
C GLU A 193 19.48 5.48 12.28
N SER A 194 19.14 4.53 11.41
CA SER A 194 18.48 4.81 10.13
C SER A 194 17.13 5.50 10.32
N LEU A 195 16.34 5.06 11.31
CA LEU A 195 15.06 5.70 11.64
C LEU A 195 15.26 7.15 12.11
N ARG A 196 16.25 7.41 12.97
CA ARG A 196 16.59 8.75 13.45
C ARG A 196 17.01 9.64 12.28
N SER A 197 17.96 9.17 11.45
CA SER A 197 18.45 9.90 10.28
C SER A 197 17.32 10.19 9.27
N LEU A 198 16.35 9.27 9.13
CA LEU A 198 15.18 9.51 8.29
C LEU A 198 14.32 10.63 8.86
N LEU A 199 14.00 10.61 10.16
CA LEU A 199 12.98 11.47 10.76
C LEU A 199 13.48 12.86 11.14
N GLU A 200 14.78 13.06 11.34
CA GLU A 200 15.35 14.33 11.74
C GLU A 200 15.03 15.41 10.69
N ASP A 201 14.32 16.46 11.12
CA ASP A 201 13.89 17.61 10.30
C ASP A 201 13.12 17.24 9.01
N LEU A 202 12.61 16.03 8.91
CA LEU A 202 11.83 15.61 7.74
C LEU A 202 10.46 16.30 7.73
N PRO A 203 10.06 16.96 6.61
CA PRO A 203 8.82 17.72 6.51
C PRO A 203 7.61 16.80 6.26
N ILE A 204 7.30 15.95 7.24
CA ILE A 204 6.13 15.06 7.20
C ILE A 204 5.13 15.40 8.30
N ARG A 205 3.86 15.09 8.07
CA ARG A 205 2.77 15.23 9.05
C ARG A 205 2.52 13.93 9.83
N VAL A 206 2.74 12.80 9.16
CA VAL A 206 2.44 11.47 9.70
C VAL A 206 3.58 10.51 9.40
N PHE A 207 4.03 9.81 10.46
CA PHE A 207 4.85 8.62 10.33
C PHE A 207 3.97 7.39 10.54
N ALA A 208 3.82 6.59 9.50
CA ALA A 208 3.06 5.35 9.54
C ALA A 208 3.98 4.13 9.41
N HIS A 209 3.70 3.10 10.19
CA HIS A 209 4.29 1.77 10.05
C HIS A 209 3.27 0.72 10.49
N ASN A 210 2.97 -0.23 9.61
CA ASN A 210 1.90 -1.20 9.87
C ASN A 210 2.38 -2.39 10.71
N VAL A 211 1.61 -2.77 11.72
CA VAL A 211 1.79 -4.03 12.44
C VAL A 211 1.21 -5.23 11.67
N GLU A 212 0.34 -4.99 10.70
CA GLU A 212 -0.29 -5.89 9.74
C GLU A 212 -1.28 -6.90 10.35
N CYS A 213 -0.94 -7.59 11.43
CA CYS A 213 -1.78 -8.60 12.06
C CYS A 213 -1.56 -8.67 13.57
N VAL A 214 -2.36 -9.47 14.27
CA VAL A 214 -2.17 -9.73 15.71
C VAL A 214 -0.91 -10.55 15.96
N PRO A 215 -0.25 -10.44 17.14
CA PRO A 215 1.06 -11.05 17.41
C PRO A 215 1.14 -12.55 17.12
N ARG A 216 0.09 -13.33 17.44
CA ARG A 216 0.06 -14.78 17.21
C ARG A 216 0.22 -15.16 15.74
N LEU A 217 -0.19 -14.28 14.84
CA LEU A 217 -0.18 -14.56 13.40
C LEU A 217 1.08 -14.06 12.68
N ASP A 218 2.00 -13.37 13.33
CA ASP A 218 3.21 -12.81 12.71
C ASP A 218 3.92 -13.80 11.78
N ASN A 219 4.35 -14.94 12.30
CA ASN A 219 5.10 -15.96 11.56
C ASN A 219 4.28 -16.62 10.43
N HIS A 220 2.95 -16.50 10.47
CA HIS A 220 2.07 -17.04 9.45
C HIS A 220 1.80 -16.03 8.33
N VAL A 221 1.78 -14.75 8.65
CA VAL A 221 1.33 -13.65 7.79
C VAL A 221 2.51 -12.88 7.20
N ARG A 222 3.48 -12.53 8.04
CA ARG A 222 4.61 -11.66 7.69
C ARG A 222 5.88 -12.44 7.34
N ASP A 223 6.85 -11.76 6.75
CA ASP A 223 8.21 -12.29 6.62
C ASP A 223 8.83 -12.50 8.01
N ARG A 224 9.66 -13.53 8.15
CA ARG A 224 10.29 -13.92 9.42
C ARG A 224 11.15 -12.83 10.08
N ARG A 225 11.57 -11.81 9.32
CA ARG A 225 12.36 -10.65 9.81
C ARG A 225 11.46 -9.55 10.39
N ALA A 226 10.16 -9.61 10.14
CA ALA A 226 9.19 -8.68 10.68
C ALA A 226 8.48 -9.29 11.90
N SER A 227 8.22 -8.47 12.91
CA SER A 227 7.41 -8.89 14.06
C SER A 227 6.57 -7.74 14.60
N PHE A 228 5.47 -8.10 15.28
CA PHE A 228 4.60 -7.13 15.95
C PHE A 228 5.38 -6.28 16.96
N SER A 229 6.25 -6.91 17.74
CA SER A 229 7.09 -6.22 18.73
C SER A 229 8.09 -5.25 18.09
N GLN A 230 8.73 -5.64 16.98
CA GLN A 230 9.64 -4.75 16.25
C GLN A 230 8.88 -3.56 15.66
N SER A 231 7.69 -3.79 15.12
CA SER A 231 6.83 -2.72 14.59
C SER A 231 6.41 -1.74 15.68
N LEU A 232 6.05 -2.21 16.88
CA LEU A 232 5.76 -1.34 18.01
C LEU A 232 6.99 -0.55 18.48
N ASN A 233 8.17 -1.17 18.46
CA ASN A 233 9.41 -0.47 18.80
C ASN A 233 9.70 0.67 17.84
N VAL A 234 9.58 0.43 16.52
CA VAL A 234 9.76 1.47 15.48
C VAL A 234 8.79 2.64 15.68
N LEU A 235 7.51 2.36 15.93
CA LEU A 235 6.49 3.39 16.17
C LEU A 235 6.77 4.19 17.45
N SER A 236 7.14 3.50 18.53
CA SER A 236 7.51 4.13 19.81
C SER A 236 8.74 5.01 19.68
N GLU A 237 9.79 4.52 19.00
CA GLU A 237 11.01 5.30 18.78
C GLU A 237 10.77 6.50 17.86
N ALA A 238 9.96 6.34 16.82
CA ALA A 238 9.56 7.48 15.96
C ALA A 238 8.88 8.59 16.79
N LYS A 239 8.00 8.21 17.73
CA LYS A 239 7.34 9.16 18.63
C LYS A 239 8.31 9.84 19.62
N LYS A 240 9.35 9.14 20.06
CA LYS A 240 10.40 9.72 20.92
C LYS A 240 11.31 10.68 20.16
N ILE A 241 11.67 10.34 18.90
CA ILE A 241 12.50 11.19 18.03
C ILE A 241 11.75 12.48 17.65
N ARG A 242 10.48 12.34 17.27
CA ARG A 242 9.62 13.43 16.82
C ARG A 242 8.26 13.40 17.55
N PRO A 243 8.19 13.95 18.78
CA PRO A 243 6.95 13.98 19.57
C PRO A 243 5.81 14.77 18.91
N ASP A 244 6.15 15.70 18.01
CA ASP A 244 5.23 16.52 17.23
C ASP A 244 4.51 15.75 16.14
N LEU A 245 5.13 14.69 15.60
CA LEU A 245 4.52 13.89 14.53
C LEU A 245 3.34 13.06 15.03
N LYS A 246 2.33 12.92 14.19
CA LYS A 246 1.32 11.89 14.37
C LYS A 246 1.86 10.54 13.90
N THR A 247 1.66 9.53 14.74
CA THR A 247 2.02 8.14 14.40
C THR A 247 0.79 7.35 14.03
N LYS A 248 0.91 6.47 13.03
CA LYS A 248 -0.19 5.68 12.50
C LYS A 248 0.20 4.23 12.26
N THR A 249 -0.76 3.31 12.49
CA THR A 249 -0.60 1.89 12.16
C THR A 249 -1.87 1.30 11.57
N SER A 250 -1.75 0.08 11.04
CA SER A 250 -2.87 -0.67 10.47
C SER A 250 -2.86 -2.13 10.89
N ILE A 251 -4.07 -2.67 11.11
CA ILE A 251 -4.32 -4.09 11.31
C ILE A 251 -5.21 -4.60 10.17
N MET A 252 -4.79 -5.66 9.51
CA MET A 252 -5.64 -6.45 8.63
C MET A 252 -6.35 -7.54 9.44
N VAL A 253 -7.65 -7.70 9.23
CA VAL A 253 -8.48 -8.73 9.88
C VAL A 253 -9.01 -9.73 8.87
N GLY A 254 -9.41 -10.90 9.35
CA GLY A 254 -9.87 -12.01 8.50
C GLY A 254 -8.76 -13.02 8.17
N LEU A 255 -7.67 -13.01 8.94
CA LEU A 255 -6.50 -13.88 8.79
C LEU A 255 -6.51 -15.07 9.78
N GLY A 256 -7.56 -15.19 10.62
CA GLY A 256 -7.72 -16.23 11.63
C GLY A 256 -7.48 -15.75 13.07
N GLU A 257 -7.43 -14.45 13.28
CA GLU A 257 -7.47 -13.82 14.61
C GLU A 257 -8.86 -13.91 15.23
N THR A 258 -8.93 -13.83 16.55
CA THR A 258 -10.16 -13.62 17.31
C THR A 258 -10.41 -12.13 17.55
N ASP A 259 -11.65 -11.75 17.88
CA ASP A 259 -11.98 -10.36 18.18
C ASP A 259 -11.22 -9.84 19.41
N SER A 260 -11.07 -10.70 20.43
CA SER A 260 -10.29 -10.38 21.64
C SER A 260 -8.80 -10.16 21.34
N GLU A 261 -8.21 -10.88 20.39
CA GLU A 261 -6.82 -10.65 19.96
C GLU A 261 -6.67 -9.30 19.24
N VAL A 262 -7.66 -8.88 18.46
CA VAL A 262 -7.66 -7.55 17.83
C VAL A 262 -7.69 -6.45 18.89
N VAL A 263 -8.59 -6.57 19.88
CA VAL A 263 -8.71 -5.61 20.98
C VAL A 263 -7.43 -5.54 21.82
N GLU A 264 -6.82 -6.69 22.11
CA GLU A 264 -5.54 -6.74 22.84
C GLU A 264 -4.38 -6.13 22.02
N ALA A 265 -4.36 -6.36 20.71
CA ALA A 265 -3.39 -5.71 19.82
C ALA A 265 -3.57 -4.19 19.82
N MET A 266 -4.79 -3.68 19.76
CA MET A 266 -5.09 -2.24 19.84
C MET A 266 -4.59 -1.64 21.16
N ARG A 267 -4.80 -2.31 22.31
CA ARG A 267 -4.28 -1.85 23.61
C ARG A 267 -2.75 -1.75 23.62
N LYS A 268 -2.06 -2.76 23.09
CA LYS A 268 -0.59 -2.76 22.98
C LYS A 268 -0.10 -1.63 22.08
N ILE A 269 -0.73 -1.41 20.95
CA ILE A 269 -0.42 -0.33 20.02
C ILE A 269 -0.60 1.03 20.72
N ARG A 270 -1.73 1.23 21.39
CA ARG A 270 -2.00 2.50 22.09
C ARG A 270 -1.03 2.77 23.23
N SER A 271 -0.63 1.73 23.97
CA SER A 271 0.35 1.86 25.07
C SER A 271 1.74 2.29 24.59
N CYS A 272 2.06 2.09 23.31
CA CYS A 272 3.29 2.61 22.67
C CYS A 272 3.17 4.07 22.19
N GLY A 273 2.06 4.76 22.47
CA GLY A 273 1.86 6.16 22.12
C GLY A 273 1.39 6.41 20.68
N VAL A 274 0.95 5.36 19.97
CA VAL A 274 0.43 5.51 18.59
C VAL A 274 -0.86 6.33 18.58
N ASP A 275 -0.91 7.34 17.72
CA ASP A 275 -2.02 8.30 17.66
C ASP A 275 -3.21 7.79 16.85
N MET A 276 -2.98 7.14 15.72
CA MET A 276 -4.01 6.77 14.75
C MET A 276 -3.95 5.28 14.39
N ILE A 277 -5.13 4.69 14.18
CA ILE A 277 -5.21 3.28 13.79
C ILE A 277 -6.21 3.08 12.64
N THR A 278 -5.90 2.16 11.74
CA THR A 278 -6.84 1.68 10.73
C THR A 278 -7.04 0.17 10.86
N LEU A 279 -8.30 -0.28 10.70
CA LEU A 279 -8.66 -1.69 10.67
C LEU A 279 -9.39 -1.99 9.36
N GLY A 280 -8.87 -2.95 8.60
CA GLY A 280 -9.41 -3.30 7.29
C GLY A 280 -9.43 -4.79 7.03
N GLN A 281 -10.37 -5.26 6.21
CA GLN A 281 -10.42 -6.66 5.81
C GLN A 281 -9.26 -7.02 4.91
N TYR A 282 -8.56 -8.09 5.22
CA TYR A 282 -7.64 -8.73 4.30
C TYR A 282 -8.40 -9.29 3.08
N LEU A 283 -7.91 -8.99 1.89
CA LEU A 283 -8.39 -9.58 0.64
C LEU A 283 -7.24 -10.30 -0.03
N GLN A 284 -7.43 -11.59 -0.32
CA GLN A 284 -6.39 -12.42 -0.93
C GLN A 284 -6.06 -11.96 -2.35
N PRO A 285 -4.84 -11.46 -2.64
CA PRO A 285 -4.49 -10.95 -3.95
C PRO A 285 -4.46 -12.04 -5.03
N GLY A 286 -4.00 -13.24 -4.69
CA GLY A 286 -3.87 -14.34 -5.62
C GLY A 286 -3.80 -15.69 -4.92
N GLY A 287 -3.89 -16.79 -5.66
CA GLY A 287 -3.95 -18.16 -5.11
C GLY A 287 -2.73 -18.60 -4.31
N ARG A 288 -1.57 -17.95 -4.50
CA ARG A 288 -0.32 -18.22 -3.77
C ARG A 288 -0.28 -17.58 -2.37
N HIS A 289 -1.14 -16.58 -2.13
CA HIS A 289 -1.21 -15.86 -0.86
C HIS A 289 -2.06 -16.62 0.17
N ILE A 290 -1.91 -16.25 1.45
CA ILE A 290 -2.72 -16.86 2.51
C ILE A 290 -4.22 -16.67 2.23
N PRO A 291 -5.05 -17.65 2.51
CA PRO A 291 -6.49 -17.55 2.29
C PRO A 291 -7.13 -16.61 3.30
N VAL A 292 -8.29 -16.06 2.92
CA VAL A 292 -9.17 -15.37 3.87
C VAL A 292 -9.85 -16.41 4.76
N GLU A 293 -9.67 -16.30 6.07
CA GLU A 293 -10.29 -17.23 7.03
C GLU A 293 -11.72 -16.81 7.40
N ARG A 294 -11.97 -15.51 7.56
CA ARG A 294 -13.30 -14.96 7.87
C ARG A 294 -13.52 -13.59 7.22
N PHE A 295 -14.78 -13.19 7.12
CA PHE A 295 -15.22 -11.86 6.76
C PHE A 295 -16.04 -11.30 7.92
N PRO A 296 -15.44 -10.53 8.86
CA PRO A 296 -16.19 -9.81 9.88
C PRO A 296 -17.27 -8.92 9.26
N GLU A 297 -18.43 -8.84 9.90
CA GLU A 297 -19.52 -7.98 9.47
C GLU A 297 -19.19 -6.50 9.71
N PRO A 298 -19.82 -5.57 8.98
CA PRO A 298 -19.63 -4.13 9.20
C PRO A 298 -19.88 -3.69 10.65
N SER A 299 -20.81 -4.34 11.37
CA SER A 299 -21.08 -4.13 12.79
C SER A 299 -19.84 -4.38 13.67
N GLN A 300 -19.08 -5.45 13.38
CA GLN A 300 -17.86 -5.76 14.13
C GLN A 300 -16.79 -4.68 13.92
N PHE A 301 -16.68 -4.12 12.72
CA PHE A 301 -15.78 -2.98 12.46
C PHE A 301 -16.23 -1.73 13.23
N ALA A 302 -17.53 -1.49 13.37
CA ALA A 302 -18.05 -0.39 14.17
C ALA A 302 -17.77 -0.58 15.68
N ASP A 303 -17.81 -1.82 16.18
CA ASP A 303 -17.44 -2.13 17.55
C ASP A 303 -15.95 -1.88 17.80
N TRP A 304 -15.06 -2.30 16.91
CA TRP A 304 -13.63 -2.01 17.01
C TRP A 304 -13.33 -0.51 16.89
N ASP A 305 -14.06 0.24 16.06
CA ASP A 305 -13.91 1.71 15.96
C ASP A 305 -14.22 2.35 17.33
N ARG A 306 -15.35 1.99 17.94
CA ARG A 306 -15.74 2.49 19.25
C ARG A 306 -14.71 2.16 20.33
N GLU A 307 -14.28 0.89 20.41
CA GLU A 307 -13.27 0.46 21.38
C GLU A 307 -11.92 1.16 21.18
N ALA A 308 -11.46 1.37 19.94
CA ALA A 308 -10.24 2.10 19.67
C ALA A 308 -10.34 3.56 20.13
N ARG A 309 -11.48 4.23 19.89
CA ARG A 309 -11.72 5.60 20.38
C ARG A 309 -11.75 5.67 21.91
N GLU A 310 -12.38 4.71 22.58
CA GLU A 310 -12.39 4.58 24.04
C GLU A 310 -10.99 4.35 24.62
N MET A 311 -10.09 3.67 23.88
CA MET A 311 -8.68 3.52 24.24
C MET A 311 -7.87 4.82 24.06
N GLY A 312 -8.44 5.86 23.43
CA GLY A 312 -7.82 7.18 23.27
C GLY A 312 -6.97 7.32 22.00
N PHE A 313 -7.23 6.53 20.94
CA PHE A 313 -6.71 6.88 19.62
C PHE A 313 -7.33 8.20 19.15
N SER A 314 -6.50 9.13 18.64
CA SER A 314 -6.97 10.45 18.21
C SER A 314 -7.75 10.43 16.89
N ALA A 315 -7.52 9.42 16.06
CA ALA A 315 -8.33 9.13 14.87
C ALA A 315 -8.35 7.63 14.55
N VAL A 316 -9.50 7.17 14.10
CA VAL A 316 -9.76 5.75 13.81
C VAL A 316 -10.49 5.62 12.48
N ALA A 317 -10.03 4.71 11.62
CA ALA A 317 -10.81 4.28 10.48
C ALA A 317 -10.93 2.76 10.52
N SER A 318 -12.16 2.27 10.63
CA SER A 318 -12.45 0.83 10.72
C SER A 318 -13.57 0.46 9.76
N GLY A 319 -13.33 -0.55 8.90
CA GLY A 319 -14.34 -0.98 7.96
C GLY A 319 -13.82 -2.00 6.94
N PRO A 320 -14.72 -2.76 6.29
CA PRO A 320 -14.33 -3.83 5.37
C PRO A 320 -13.45 -3.37 4.20
N LEU A 321 -13.62 -2.16 3.72
CA LEU A 321 -12.88 -1.59 2.60
C LEU A 321 -11.75 -0.65 3.03
N VAL A 322 -11.57 -0.40 4.33
CA VAL A 322 -10.49 0.45 4.85
C VAL A 322 -9.13 -0.15 4.50
N ARG A 323 -8.18 0.72 4.18
CA ARG A 323 -6.76 0.45 3.95
C ARG A 323 -5.93 1.44 4.74
N SER A 324 -4.65 1.16 4.96
CA SER A 324 -3.76 2.03 5.75
C SER A 324 -3.73 3.47 5.23
N SER A 325 -3.82 3.66 3.92
CA SER A 325 -3.82 4.98 3.28
C SER A 325 -5.22 5.52 2.90
N TYR A 326 -6.29 4.77 3.25
CA TYR A 326 -7.64 5.20 2.89
C TYR A 326 -8.04 6.49 3.60
N ARG A 327 -8.33 7.54 2.81
CA ARG A 327 -8.69 8.89 3.30
C ARG A 327 -7.69 9.46 4.31
N ALA A 328 -6.39 9.26 4.07
CA ALA A 328 -5.32 9.61 5.01
C ALA A 328 -5.35 11.09 5.44
N GLY A 329 -5.62 12.02 4.53
CA GLY A 329 -5.76 13.43 4.85
C GLY A 329 -6.87 13.72 5.87
N LEU A 330 -8.07 13.14 5.67
CA LEU A 330 -9.19 13.31 6.61
C LEU A 330 -8.88 12.71 7.99
N LEU A 331 -8.16 11.58 8.02
CA LEU A 331 -7.76 10.96 9.28
C LEU A 331 -6.76 11.83 10.04
N TRP A 332 -5.85 12.49 9.32
CA TRP A 332 -4.92 13.44 9.91
C TRP A 332 -5.66 14.67 10.47
N GLU A 333 -6.61 15.27 9.73
CA GLU A 333 -7.43 16.39 10.18
C GLU A 333 -8.20 16.02 11.46
N GLU A 334 -8.85 14.86 11.49
CA GLU A 334 -9.52 14.33 12.69
C GLU A 334 -8.55 14.25 13.87
N SER A 335 -7.32 13.72 13.65
CA SER A 335 -6.32 13.52 14.68
C SER A 335 -5.77 14.82 15.29
N THR A 336 -5.88 15.92 14.57
CA THR A 336 -5.39 17.25 15.00
C THR A 336 -6.51 18.15 15.53
N GLY A 337 -7.78 17.72 15.45
CA GLY A 337 -8.94 18.53 15.79
C GLY A 337 -9.18 19.69 14.80
N SER A 338 -8.51 19.68 13.65
CA SER A 338 -8.76 20.63 12.57
C SER A 338 -10.15 20.37 12.00
N GLU A 339 -10.95 21.42 11.78
CA GLU A 339 -12.21 21.24 11.06
C GLU A 339 -11.91 20.76 9.63
N PRO A 340 -12.62 19.71 9.13
CA PRO A 340 -12.42 19.29 7.76
C PRO A 340 -12.75 20.46 6.85
N VAL A 341 -11.85 20.76 5.92
CA VAL A 341 -12.11 21.71 4.83
C VAL A 341 -13.24 21.10 3.99
N VAL A 342 -14.46 21.48 4.29
CA VAL A 342 -15.63 21.11 3.53
C VAL A 342 -15.60 21.91 2.24
N THR A 343 -14.96 21.36 1.20
CA THR A 343 -15.24 21.81 -0.16
C THR A 343 -16.73 21.53 -0.39
N ARG A 344 -17.52 22.61 -0.38
CA ARG A 344 -18.96 22.58 -0.67
C ARG A 344 -19.17 22.06 -2.09
N GLU A 345 -19.19 20.73 -2.28
CA GLU A 345 -19.80 20.07 -3.46
C GLU A 345 -19.69 18.54 -3.32
N SER A 346 -20.52 17.95 -2.46
CA SER A 346 -20.90 16.53 -2.61
C SER A 346 -22.19 16.21 -1.81
N THR A 347 -23.27 16.94 -2.11
CA THR A 347 -24.63 16.46 -1.82
C THR A 347 -25.06 15.60 -3.00
N GLY A 348 -24.79 14.31 -2.92
CA GLY A 348 -25.27 13.38 -3.92
C GLY A 348 -24.73 11.97 -3.70
N SER A 349 -25.49 11.19 -2.99
CA SER A 349 -25.42 9.74 -2.76
C SER A 349 -24.92 9.31 -1.39
N ALA A 350 -25.92 8.91 -0.59
CA ALA A 350 -25.72 8.30 0.71
C ALA A 350 -24.88 7.02 0.63
N VAL A 351 -23.66 7.07 1.15
CA VAL A 351 -22.97 5.91 1.65
C VAL A 351 -22.99 6.03 3.18
N SER A 352 -24.14 5.67 3.74
CA SER A 352 -24.30 5.41 5.15
C SER A 352 -23.49 4.19 5.52
N HIS A 353 -22.36 4.35 6.20
CA HIS A 353 -21.69 3.37 7.07
C HIS A 353 -20.26 3.84 7.45
N LEU A 354 -20.06 5.16 7.64
CA LEU A 354 -19.00 5.69 8.48
C LEU A 354 -19.68 6.69 9.42
N THR A 355 -20.02 6.24 10.61
CA THR A 355 -20.52 7.09 11.68
C THR A 355 -19.33 7.84 12.30
N PHE A 356 -19.13 9.08 11.90
CA PHE A 356 -18.32 10.02 12.68
C PHE A 356 -19.20 10.53 13.83
N SER A 357 -19.12 9.93 15.00
CA SER A 357 -19.80 10.46 16.17
C SER A 357 -18.93 11.52 16.84
N ARG A 358 -19.39 12.77 16.81
CA ARG A 358 -18.81 13.86 17.59
C ARG A 358 -19.11 13.63 19.08
N THR A 359 -18.09 13.59 19.91
CA THR A 359 -18.26 13.84 21.34
C THR A 359 -18.11 15.34 21.56
N ASN A 360 -19.25 16.03 21.71
CA ASN A 360 -19.28 17.40 22.22
C ASN A 360 -18.85 17.36 23.69
N GLY A 361 -17.66 17.86 23.97
CA GLY A 361 -17.25 18.21 25.34
C GLY A 361 -18.05 19.40 25.81
N GLY A 362 -19.16 19.13 26.48
CA GLY A 362 -19.94 20.16 27.20
C GLY A 362 -19.15 20.63 28.42
N GLN A 363 -18.57 21.82 28.36
CA GLN A 363 -18.28 22.60 29.57
C GLN A 363 -19.60 23.18 30.06
N THR A 364 -20.04 22.73 31.22
CA THR A 364 -21.06 23.44 32.00
C THR A 364 -20.32 24.25 33.06
N ILE A 365 -20.63 25.55 33.08
CA ILE A 365 -20.26 26.52 34.10
C ILE A 365 -20.95 26.17 35.41
#